data_1d65479645875aff914cd552bdb1cca9
#
_entry.id   1d65479645875aff914cd552bdb1cca9
#
_cell.length_a   1.000
_cell.length_b   1.000
_cell.length_c   1.000
_cell.angle_alpha   90.00
_cell.angle_beta   90.00
_cell.angle_gamma   90.00
#
_symmetry.space_group_name_H-M   'P 1'
#
loop_
_entity.id
_entity.type
_entity.pdbx_description
1 polymer ?
#
loop_
_entity_poly.entity_id
_entity_poly.type
_entity_poly.pdbx_seq_one_letter_code
_entity_poly.pdbx_strand_id
1 'polypeptide(L)'
;KFYLEKGFSNMQKVIPKEKRITFLNQSINLESMLPKNKWYLNFEKFWKPSEESALESTKNFIKNNLSSYGENRDIPGIQGTSKISPYLAFGQVHVETVWEECQKTKVKKEGYRKYVNELGWREFSHSLINYFPEMLKGNLRKDFDNFPWQENKKHLDAWKKGMTGY
;
A
#
# COMPACT_ATOMS: atom_id res chain seq x y z
N LYS A 1 3.45 -4.19 18.65
CA LYS A 1 2.67 -4.92 19.70
C LYS A 1 1.47 -4.10 20.16
N PHE A 2 1.66 -2.81 20.51
CA PHE A 2 0.60 -1.93 21.01
C PHE A 2 -0.62 -1.81 20.07
N TYR A 3 -0.38 -1.60 18.76
CA TYR A 3 -1.45 -1.51 17.76
C TYR A 3 -2.14 -2.86 17.51
N LEU A 4 -1.40 -3.96 17.63
CA LEU A 4 -1.92 -5.31 17.41
C LEU A 4 -2.76 -5.83 18.59
N GLU A 5 -2.52 -5.31 19.80
CA GLU A 5 -3.23 -5.73 21.03
C GLU A 5 -4.53 -4.94 21.26
N LYS A 6 -4.57 -3.66 20.86
CA LYS A 6 -5.77 -2.81 21.04
C LYS A 6 -6.77 -2.85 19.89
N GLY A 7 -6.38 -3.39 18.74
CA GLY A 7 -7.17 -3.29 17.52
C GLY A 7 -7.22 -1.85 16.99
N PHE A 8 -7.80 -1.69 15.81
CA PHE A 8 -8.13 -0.37 15.30
C PHE A 8 -9.31 0.18 16.13
N SER A 9 -9.21 1.41 16.62
CA SER A 9 -10.31 2.05 17.34
C SER A 9 -11.54 2.07 16.44
N ASN A 10 -12.72 1.76 17.02
CA ASN A 10 -13.99 1.84 16.30
C ASN A 10 -14.14 3.21 15.63
N MET A 11 -13.72 3.31 14.36
CA MET A 11 -14.12 4.42 13.54
C MET A 11 -15.62 4.30 13.32
N GLN A 12 -16.39 5.21 13.87
CA GLN A 12 -17.80 5.33 13.53
C GLN A 12 -17.90 5.46 12.02
N LYS A 13 -18.60 4.53 11.37
CA LYS A 13 -18.95 4.66 9.96
C LYS A 13 -19.74 5.96 9.82
N VAL A 14 -19.06 7.02 9.43
CA VAL A 14 -19.71 8.26 9.02
C VAL A 14 -20.35 7.96 7.69
N ILE A 15 -21.61 7.58 7.71
CA ILE A 15 -22.42 7.53 6.48
C ILE A 15 -22.72 8.99 6.17
N PRO A 16 -22.16 9.56 5.09
CA PRO A 16 -22.48 10.92 4.71
C PRO A 16 -23.97 10.98 4.44
N LYS A 17 -24.69 11.87 5.18
CA LYS A 17 -26.06 12.21 4.77
C LYS A 17 -25.94 12.79 3.36
N GLU A 18 -26.63 12.18 2.41
CA GLU A 18 -26.70 12.67 1.03
C GLU A 18 -27.22 14.11 1.04
N LYS A 19 -26.32 15.07 1.02
CA LYS A 19 -26.68 16.42 0.63
C LYS A 19 -26.74 16.43 -0.88
N ARG A 20 -27.91 16.73 -1.45
CA ARG A 20 -28.04 17.05 -2.86
C ARG A 20 -27.09 18.19 -3.17
N ILE A 21 -25.94 17.89 -3.76
CA ILE A 21 -24.99 18.90 -4.22
C ILE A 21 -25.50 19.33 -5.59
N THR A 22 -26.02 20.55 -5.68
CA THR A 22 -26.26 21.21 -6.97
C THR A 22 -24.90 21.53 -7.56
N PHE A 23 -24.47 20.75 -8.53
CA PHE A 23 -23.24 21.02 -9.28
C PHE A 23 -23.41 22.31 -10.06
N LEU A 24 -22.56 23.29 -9.79
CA LEU A 24 -22.32 24.39 -10.72
C LEU A 24 -21.78 23.77 -12.01
N ASN A 25 -22.24 24.23 -13.18
CA ASN A 25 -21.94 23.73 -14.53
C ASN A 25 -20.44 23.79 -14.95
N GLN A 26 -19.52 23.78 -14.02
CA GLN A 26 -18.07 23.77 -14.24
C GLN A 26 -17.48 22.48 -13.69
N SER A 27 -17.65 21.39 -14.42
CA SER A 27 -16.94 20.15 -14.14
C SER A 27 -15.55 20.19 -14.78
N ILE A 28 -14.53 19.80 -14.01
CA ILE A 28 -13.20 19.57 -14.56
C ILE A 28 -13.27 18.34 -15.45
N ASN A 29 -12.81 18.45 -16.69
CA ASN A 29 -12.66 17.30 -17.57
C ASN A 29 -11.46 16.48 -17.11
N LEU A 30 -11.70 15.39 -16.39
CA LEU A 30 -10.66 14.49 -15.86
C LEU A 30 -9.82 13.86 -16.99
N GLU A 31 -10.41 13.63 -18.17
CA GLU A 31 -9.68 13.07 -19.31
C GLU A 31 -8.56 13.98 -19.79
N SER A 32 -8.75 15.30 -19.68
CA SER A 32 -7.71 16.28 -20.05
C SER A 32 -6.50 16.26 -19.12
N MET A 33 -6.63 15.69 -17.92
CA MET A 33 -5.56 15.54 -16.92
C MET A 33 -4.74 14.27 -17.11
N LEU A 34 -5.20 13.33 -17.94
CA LEU A 34 -4.49 12.09 -18.18
C LEU A 34 -3.20 12.34 -19.00
N PRO A 35 -2.12 11.60 -18.73
CA PRO A 35 -0.89 11.69 -19.49
C PRO A 35 -1.14 11.42 -20.98
N LYS A 36 -0.56 12.25 -21.88
CA LYS A 36 -0.62 12.03 -23.34
C LYS A 36 -0.08 10.65 -23.73
N ASN A 37 0.97 10.22 -23.06
CA ASN A 37 1.50 8.85 -23.21
C ASN A 37 0.67 7.88 -22.35
N LYS A 38 -0.09 7.02 -22.98
CA LYS A 38 -1.04 6.09 -22.33
C LYS A 38 -0.36 4.89 -21.66
N TRP A 39 0.79 5.08 -21.02
CA TRP A 39 1.54 4.03 -20.33
C TRP A 39 0.72 3.31 -19.23
N TYR A 40 -0.24 4.00 -18.63
CA TYR A 40 -1.09 3.48 -17.56
C TYR A 40 -2.08 2.41 -18.01
N LEU A 41 -2.43 2.31 -19.31
CA LEU A 41 -3.42 1.33 -19.81
C LEU A 41 -3.03 -0.13 -19.53
N ASN A 42 -1.74 -0.41 -19.40
CA ASN A 42 -1.29 -1.75 -19.05
C ASN A 42 -1.62 -2.15 -17.60
N PHE A 43 -1.86 -1.20 -16.71
CA PHE A 43 -2.23 -1.50 -15.32
C PHE A 43 -3.64 -2.09 -15.20
N GLU A 44 -4.54 -1.78 -16.11
CA GLU A 44 -5.91 -2.32 -16.12
C GLU A 44 -5.95 -3.85 -16.21
N LYS A 45 -4.88 -4.47 -16.74
CA LYS A 45 -4.73 -5.93 -16.78
C LYS A 45 -4.53 -6.54 -15.39
N PHE A 46 -4.04 -5.76 -14.43
CA PHE A 46 -3.66 -6.23 -13.11
C PHE A 46 -4.56 -5.69 -12.00
N TRP A 47 -5.08 -4.47 -12.16
CA TRP A 47 -5.90 -3.79 -11.17
C TRP A 47 -7.07 -3.10 -11.82
N LYS A 48 -8.27 -3.43 -11.34
CA LYS A 48 -9.48 -2.67 -11.66
C LYS A 48 -9.73 -1.68 -10.53
N PRO A 49 -9.73 -0.36 -10.77
CA PRO A 49 -9.81 0.65 -9.73
C PRO A 49 -11.25 0.76 -9.18
N SER A 50 -11.64 -0.15 -8.30
CA SER A 50 -12.93 -0.14 -7.61
C SER A 50 -12.82 -0.73 -6.21
N GLU A 51 -13.71 -0.33 -5.32
CA GLU A 51 -13.86 -0.90 -3.99
C GLU A 51 -14.19 -2.39 -4.05
N GLU A 52 -15.10 -2.78 -4.95
CA GLU A 52 -15.50 -4.16 -5.16
C GLU A 52 -14.29 -5.05 -5.51
N SER A 53 -13.47 -4.63 -6.47
CA SER A 53 -12.27 -5.36 -6.87
C SER A 53 -11.23 -5.42 -5.75
N ALA A 54 -11.13 -4.38 -4.93
CA ALA A 54 -10.25 -4.37 -3.77
C ALA A 54 -10.68 -5.40 -2.72
N LEU A 55 -11.97 -5.48 -2.43
CA LEU A 55 -12.54 -6.45 -1.48
C LEU A 55 -12.44 -7.87 -2.02
N GLU A 56 -12.71 -8.09 -3.29
CA GLU A 56 -12.56 -9.39 -3.94
C GLU A 56 -11.11 -9.88 -3.89
N SER A 57 -10.16 -9.02 -4.25
CA SER A 57 -8.72 -9.32 -4.19
C SER A 57 -8.29 -9.67 -2.76
N THR A 58 -8.77 -8.92 -1.77
CA THR A 58 -8.50 -9.16 -0.35
C THR A 58 -9.02 -10.53 0.08
N LYS A 59 -10.28 -10.85 -0.21
CA LYS A 59 -10.90 -12.13 0.16
C LYS A 59 -10.22 -13.31 -0.55
N ASN A 60 -9.89 -13.14 -1.82
CA ASN A 60 -9.19 -14.17 -2.60
C ASN A 60 -7.80 -14.46 -2.02
N PHE A 61 -7.02 -13.43 -1.68
CA PHE A 61 -5.73 -13.59 -1.02
C PHE A 61 -5.87 -14.32 0.32
N ILE A 62 -6.82 -13.91 1.16
CA ILE A 62 -7.04 -14.53 2.47
C ILE A 62 -7.38 -16.01 2.34
N LYS A 63 -8.21 -16.36 1.37
CA LYS A 63 -8.64 -17.74 1.14
C LYS A 63 -7.50 -18.63 0.64
N ASN A 64 -6.68 -18.14 -0.29
CA ASN A 64 -5.77 -18.98 -1.06
C ASN A 64 -4.30 -18.86 -0.64
N ASN A 65 -3.86 -17.70 -0.15
CA ASN A 65 -2.44 -17.35 -0.01
C ASN A 65 -2.03 -16.97 1.41
N LEU A 66 -2.97 -16.54 2.26
CA LEU A 66 -2.63 -16.02 3.58
C LEU A 66 -1.87 -17.02 4.45
N SER A 67 -2.22 -18.31 4.39
CA SER A 67 -1.58 -19.35 5.20
C SER A 67 -0.11 -19.58 4.87
N SER A 68 0.26 -19.45 3.59
CA SER A 68 1.62 -19.62 3.06
C SER A 68 2.35 -18.30 2.81
N TYR A 69 1.74 -17.17 3.16
CA TYR A 69 2.30 -15.84 2.91
C TYR A 69 3.72 -15.68 3.44
N GLY A 70 4.00 -16.25 4.63
CA GLY A 70 5.31 -16.14 5.26
C GLY A 70 6.46 -16.76 4.46
N GLU A 71 6.18 -17.77 3.67
CA GLU A 71 7.15 -18.50 2.84
C GLU A 71 7.19 -17.93 1.42
N ASN A 72 6.01 -17.60 0.87
CA ASN A 72 5.86 -17.26 -0.54
C ASN A 72 6.11 -15.80 -0.87
N ARG A 73 6.04 -14.88 0.13
CA ARG A 73 6.16 -13.44 -0.09
C ARG A 73 7.49 -13.02 -0.72
N ASP A 74 8.55 -13.75 -0.40
CA ASP A 74 9.92 -13.40 -0.80
C ASP A 74 10.34 -14.09 -2.11
N ILE A 75 9.44 -14.87 -2.73
CA ILE A 75 9.70 -15.58 -3.99
C ILE A 75 9.00 -14.84 -5.15
N PRO A 76 9.73 -14.05 -5.98
CA PRO A 76 9.10 -13.25 -7.04
C PRO A 76 8.35 -14.05 -8.10
N GLY A 77 8.73 -15.32 -8.31
CA GLY A 77 8.14 -16.20 -9.32
C GLY A 77 6.75 -16.74 -8.97
N ILE A 78 6.30 -16.57 -7.72
CA ILE A 78 4.99 -17.02 -7.27
C ILE A 78 4.08 -15.86 -6.87
N GLN A 79 2.75 -16.09 -7.02
CA GLN A 79 1.73 -15.12 -6.59
C GLN A 79 1.51 -15.22 -5.07
N GLY A 80 2.55 -14.89 -4.28
CA GLY A 80 2.57 -15.03 -2.82
C GLY A 80 2.04 -13.81 -2.06
N THR A 81 1.82 -12.68 -2.73
CA THR A 81 1.42 -11.41 -2.09
C THR A 81 -0.03 -11.03 -2.40
N SER A 82 -0.63 -10.17 -1.58
CA SER A 82 -2.03 -9.74 -1.74
C SER A 82 -2.26 -8.80 -2.92
N LYS A 83 -1.23 -8.08 -3.35
CA LYS A 83 -1.30 -7.03 -4.40
C LYS A 83 -2.35 -5.93 -4.14
N ILE A 84 -2.74 -5.71 -2.88
CA ILE A 84 -3.75 -4.70 -2.53
C ILE A 84 -3.17 -3.32 -2.23
N SER A 85 -1.86 -3.14 -2.26
CA SER A 85 -1.21 -1.87 -1.95
C SER A 85 -1.72 -0.68 -2.78
N PRO A 86 -2.02 -0.80 -4.09
CA PRO A 86 -2.65 0.29 -4.84
C PRO A 86 -4.01 0.68 -4.28
N TYR A 87 -4.85 -0.29 -3.94
CA TYR A 87 -6.18 -0.05 -3.38
C TYR A 87 -6.12 0.67 -2.02
N LEU A 88 -5.15 0.28 -1.17
CA LEU A 88 -4.91 0.96 0.10
C LEU A 88 -4.38 2.38 -0.11
N ALA A 89 -3.50 2.59 -1.10
CA ALA A 89 -2.90 3.89 -1.38
C ALA A 89 -3.93 4.91 -1.86
N PHE A 90 -4.89 4.47 -2.68
CA PHE A 90 -5.94 5.32 -3.22
C PHE A 90 -7.26 5.29 -2.42
N GLY A 91 -7.29 4.64 -1.26
CA GLY A 91 -8.46 4.60 -0.38
C GLY A 91 -9.64 3.79 -0.92
N GLN A 92 -9.43 2.92 -1.90
CA GLN A 92 -10.45 2.01 -2.43
C GLN A 92 -10.79 0.87 -1.47
N VAL A 93 -9.91 0.59 -0.53
CA VAL A 93 -10.16 -0.24 0.64
C VAL A 93 -9.44 0.35 1.85
N HIS A 94 -10.12 0.39 2.99
CA HIS A 94 -9.51 0.83 4.24
C HIS A 94 -8.72 -0.31 4.89
N VAL A 95 -7.61 0.02 5.56
CA VAL A 95 -6.76 -0.99 6.21
C VAL A 95 -7.49 -1.78 7.29
N GLU A 96 -8.41 -1.13 8.00
CA GLU A 96 -9.26 -1.76 9.01
C GLU A 96 -10.14 -2.86 8.38
N THR A 97 -10.73 -2.60 7.21
CA THR A 97 -11.51 -3.61 6.47
C THR A 97 -10.66 -4.84 6.12
N VAL A 98 -9.43 -4.62 5.67
CA VAL A 98 -8.50 -5.72 5.39
C VAL A 98 -8.17 -6.50 6.66
N TRP A 99 -7.94 -5.78 7.76
CA TRP A 99 -7.71 -6.38 9.08
C TRP A 99 -8.89 -7.22 9.54
N GLU A 100 -10.12 -6.68 9.47
CA GLU A 100 -11.35 -7.40 9.84
C GLU A 100 -11.54 -8.66 9.01
N GLU A 101 -11.30 -8.60 7.69
CA GLU A 101 -11.38 -9.77 6.83
C GLU A 101 -10.34 -10.85 7.24
N CYS A 102 -9.13 -10.43 7.61
CA CYS A 102 -8.13 -11.35 8.14
C CYS A 102 -8.56 -11.97 9.47
N GLN A 103 -9.25 -11.23 10.34
CA GLN A 103 -9.72 -11.74 11.63
C GLN A 103 -10.80 -12.83 11.51
N LYS A 104 -11.57 -12.84 10.42
CA LYS A 104 -12.60 -13.83 10.14
C LYS A 104 -12.02 -15.21 9.81
N THR A 105 -10.73 -15.29 9.45
CA THR A 105 -10.11 -16.59 9.15
C THR A 105 -9.94 -17.44 10.42
N LYS A 106 -10.30 -18.72 10.32
CA LYS A 106 -10.13 -19.68 11.40
C LYS A 106 -8.68 -20.15 11.56
N VAL A 107 -7.87 -19.99 10.53
CA VAL A 107 -6.49 -20.50 10.47
C VAL A 107 -5.51 -19.37 10.73
N LYS A 108 -5.12 -19.19 12.00
CA LYS A 108 -4.12 -18.19 12.42
C LYS A 108 -2.70 -18.79 12.40
N LYS A 109 -2.23 -19.20 11.22
CA LYS A 109 -0.85 -19.70 11.01
C LYS A 109 0.17 -18.56 10.97
N GLU A 110 1.45 -18.90 10.83
CA GLU A 110 2.54 -17.93 10.76
C GLU A 110 2.36 -16.91 9.62
N GLY A 111 1.88 -17.34 8.45
CA GLY A 111 1.58 -16.45 7.33
C GLY A 111 0.58 -15.36 7.69
N TYR A 112 -0.48 -15.69 8.45
CA TYR A 112 -1.41 -14.71 8.99
C TYR A 112 -0.69 -13.68 9.87
N ARG A 113 0.15 -14.12 10.83
CA ARG A 113 0.86 -13.20 11.73
C ARG A 113 1.80 -12.28 10.96
N LYS A 114 2.56 -12.81 9.99
CA LYS A 114 3.44 -12.02 9.14
C LYS A 114 2.66 -10.98 8.35
N TYR A 115 1.55 -11.38 7.72
CA TYR A 115 0.74 -10.44 6.94
C TYR A 115 0.13 -9.31 7.78
N VAL A 116 -0.41 -9.66 8.93
CA VAL A 116 -0.97 -8.68 9.87
C VAL A 116 0.10 -7.72 10.40
N ASN A 117 1.33 -8.20 10.61
CA ASN A 117 2.46 -7.34 10.96
C ASN A 117 2.79 -6.34 9.84
N GLU A 118 2.69 -6.74 8.56
CA GLU A 118 2.92 -5.79 7.45
C GLU A 118 1.88 -4.67 7.42
N LEU A 119 0.61 -4.97 7.73
CA LEU A 119 -0.40 -3.93 7.92
C LEU A 119 -0.02 -2.99 9.07
N GLY A 120 0.48 -3.54 10.17
CA GLY A 120 0.98 -2.76 11.31
C GLY A 120 2.19 -1.88 10.95
N TRP A 121 3.14 -2.38 10.16
CA TRP A 121 4.28 -1.61 9.66
C TRP A 121 3.85 -0.45 8.77
N ARG A 122 2.83 -0.66 7.94
CA ARG A 122 2.25 0.41 7.13
C ARG A 122 1.71 1.54 8.02
N GLU A 123 0.93 1.23 9.02
CA GLU A 123 0.36 2.23 9.94
C GLU A 123 1.46 2.92 10.77
N PHE A 124 2.48 2.19 11.19
CA PHE A 124 3.65 2.77 11.84
C PHE A 124 4.36 3.77 10.93
N SER A 125 4.54 3.45 9.65
CA SER A 125 5.15 4.35 8.67
C SER A 125 4.35 5.64 8.48
N HIS A 126 3.02 5.55 8.42
CA HIS A 126 2.15 6.73 8.40
C HIS A 126 2.28 7.58 9.67
N SER A 127 2.38 6.93 10.82
CA SER A 127 2.61 7.62 12.09
C SER A 127 3.95 8.35 12.10
N LEU A 128 5.02 7.74 11.59
CA LEU A 128 6.33 8.38 11.48
C LEU A 128 6.26 9.65 10.63
N ILE A 129 5.63 9.60 9.47
CA ILE A 129 5.49 10.77 8.59
C ILE A 129 4.66 11.87 9.27
N ASN A 130 3.65 11.49 10.03
CA ASN A 130 2.82 12.46 10.77
C ASN A 130 3.60 13.17 11.89
N TYR A 131 4.45 12.45 12.62
CA TYR A 131 5.25 13.03 13.70
C TYR A 131 6.54 13.70 13.22
N PHE A 132 7.10 13.25 12.11
CA PHE A 132 8.38 13.71 11.55
C PHE A 132 8.23 14.04 10.06
N PRO A 133 7.42 15.03 9.69
CA PRO A 133 7.14 15.35 8.26
C PRO A 133 8.40 15.77 7.50
N GLU A 134 9.44 16.24 8.18
CA GLU A 134 10.72 16.61 7.58
C GLU A 134 11.46 15.42 6.95
N MET A 135 11.15 14.18 7.37
CA MET A 135 11.76 12.97 6.78
C MET A 135 11.40 12.77 5.30
N LEU A 136 10.35 13.44 4.80
CA LEU A 136 10.01 13.45 3.37
C LEU A 136 11.03 14.23 2.52
N LYS A 137 11.84 15.11 3.14
CA LYS A 137 12.78 15.98 2.44
C LYS A 137 14.23 15.78 2.88
N GLY A 138 14.46 15.05 3.96
CA GLY A 138 15.79 14.84 4.52
C GLY A 138 15.84 13.58 5.39
N ASN A 139 17.00 13.35 6.00
CA ASN A 139 17.17 12.21 6.88
C ASN A 139 16.40 12.42 8.20
N LEU A 140 15.70 11.38 8.67
CA LEU A 140 15.07 11.37 9.99
C LEU A 140 16.13 11.56 11.09
N ARG A 141 17.27 10.88 10.95
CA ARG A 141 18.43 11.05 11.82
C ARG A 141 19.42 11.99 11.16
N LYS A 142 19.60 13.16 11.73
CA LYS A 142 20.46 14.23 11.18
C LYS A 142 21.94 13.85 11.08
N ASP A 143 22.39 12.86 11.86
CA ASP A 143 23.75 12.32 11.76
C ASP A 143 24.08 11.84 10.33
N PHE A 144 23.08 11.34 9.58
CA PHE A 144 23.26 10.89 8.20
C PHE A 144 23.36 12.02 7.17
N ASP A 145 23.05 13.27 7.54
CA ASP A 145 23.23 14.41 6.64
C ASP A 145 24.72 14.65 6.33
N ASN A 146 25.60 14.25 7.25
CA ASN A 146 27.06 14.36 7.12
C ASN A 146 27.71 13.09 6.53
N PHE A 147 26.93 12.11 6.11
CA PHE A 147 27.49 10.89 5.52
C PHE A 147 28.19 11.24 4.19
N PRO A 148 29.43 10.77 3.95
CA PRO A 148 30.23 11.13 2.78
C PRO A 148 29.74 10.42 1.51
N TRP A 149 28.56 10.81 1.03
CA TRP A 149 27.99 10.29 -0.21
C TRP A 149 28.90 10.61 -1.40
N GLN A 150 29.19 9.62 -2.22
CA GLN A 150 29.93 9.82 -3.44
C GLN A 150 28.98 9.95 -4.63
N GLU A 151 28.98 11.09 -5.28
CA GLU A 151 28.27 11.27 -6.54
C GLU A 151 29.06 10.61 -7.68
N ASN A 152 28.62 9.44 -8.13
CA ASN A 152 29.25 8.74 -9.23
C ASN A 152 28.18 8.31 -10.25
N LYS A 153 28.12 9.06 -11.36
CA LYS A 153 27.14 8.82 -12.41
C LYS A 153 27.27 7.42 -13.04
N LYS A 154 28.51 6.92 -13.23
CA LYS A 154 28.74 5.60 -13.80
C LYS A 154 28.19 4.49 -12.91
N HIS A 155 28.42 4.59 -11.59
CA HIS A 155 27.88 3.63 -10.63
C HIS A 155 26.35 3.68 -10.56
N LEU A 156 25.76 4.89 -10.59
CA LEU A 156 24.32 5.05 -10.62
C LEU A 156 23.68 4.46 -11.89
N ASP A 157 24.30 4.70 -13.05
CA ASP A 157 23.82 4.16 -14.32
C ASP A 157 23.96 2.63 -14.38
N ALA A 158 25.03 2.06 -13.83
CA ALA A 158 25.20 0.61 -13.69
C ALA A 158 24.13 0.02 -12.77
N TRP A 159 23.86 0.68 -11.64
CA TRP A 159 22.84 0.25 -10.70
C TRP A 159 21.43 0.26 -11.33
N LYS A 160 21.07 1.35 -12.03
CA LYS A 160 19.78 1.46 -12.75
C LYS A 160 19.59 0.37 -13.82
N LYS A 161 20.67 -0.13 -14.39
CA LYS A 161 20.67 -1.16 -15.46
C LYS A 161 20.87 -2.58 -14.91
N GLY A 162 21.03 -2.76 -13.61
CA GLY A 162 21.35 -4.06 -13.01
C GLY A 162 22.75 -4.57 -13.39
N MET A 163 23.71 -3.68 -13.68
CA MET A 163 25.05 -3.99 -14.15
C MET A 163 26.14 -3.68 -13.12
N THR A 164 25.84 -3.88 -11.85
CA THR A 164 26.79 -3.62 -10.74
C THR A 164 27.80 -4.74 -10.54
N GLY A 165 27.56 -5.92 -11.10
CA GLY A 165 28.41 -7.10 -10.92
C GLY A 165 28.03 -8.01 -9.75
N TYR A 166 26.88 -7.74 -9.10
CA TYR A 166 26.31 -8.57 -8.04
C TYR A 166 25.16 -9.41 -8.57
#